data_924e24c97f8c9d2b795a5858b564c62f
#
_entry.id   924e24c97f8c9d2b795a5858b564c62f
#
_cell.length_a   1.000
_cell.length_b   1.000
_cell.length_c   1.000
_cell.angle_alpha   90.00
_cell.angle_beta   90.00
_cell.angle_gamma   90.00
#
_symmetry.space_group_name_H-M   'P 1'
#
loop_
_entity.id
_entity.type
_entity.pdbx_description
1 polymer ?
#
loop_
_entity_poly.entity_id
_entity_poly.type
_entity_poly.pdbx_seq_one_letter_code
_entity_poly.pdbx_strand_id
1 'polypeptide(L)'
;LTRSSAASDVYKRQAKRVVISKENTVVVDGAGSQQDVTARVEQIRAEIEASTSDYDKEKLQERVAKLAGGVAVIKVGAGSEVEMKEKKDRVDDALHATRAAVEEGVVAGGGVALVRALTGITVEGDNEDQNVGIALALRAMEAPIRQIAGNAGAEGSVVVDKVKAGEGSFGFNASTGEYGDMIEMGILDPAKVTRSSLQAAASVAGLMITTEAMVAELPQDAPAAPDMGGMGGMGGMGGMM
;
A
#
# COMPACT_ATOMS: atom_id res chain seq x y z
N LEU A 1 -22.26 -23.71 -46.30
CA LEU A 1 -21.41 -23.13 -45.23
C LEU A 1 -22.00 -23.48 -43.89
N THR A 2 -21.34 -24.31 -43.28
CA THR A 2 -21.53 -25.20 -42.17
C THR A 2 -21.97 -24.47 -40.88
N ARG A 3 -23.19 -24.82 -40.42
CA ARG A 3 -23.71 -24.54 -39.07
C ARG A 3 -22.78 -25.02 -37.92
N SER A 4 -21.77 -25.82 -38.25
CA SER A 4 -20.77 -26.36 -37.32
C SER A 4 -19.79 -25.30 -36.77
N SER A 5 -19.40 -24.30 -37.54
CA SER A 5 -18.44 -23.30 -37.12
C SER A 5 -19.04 -22.26 -36.16
N ALA A 6 -20.31 -21.86 -36.37
CA ALA A 6 -21.00 -20.92 -35.50
C ALA A 6 -21.34 -21.53 -34.13
N ALA A 7 -21.73 -22.81 -34.08
CA ALA A 7 -21.95 -23.51 -32.81
C ALA A 7 -20.65 -23.70 -32.03
N SER A 8 -19.55 -24.05 -32.70
CA SER A 8 -18.22 -24.14 -32.08
C SER A 8 -17.73 -22.79 -31.50
N ASP A 9 -18.01 -21.67 -32.19
CA ASP A 9 -17.65 -20.35 -31.73
C ASP A 9 -18.49 -19.88 -30.53
N VAL A 10 -19.76 -20.24 -30.48
CA VAL A 10 -20.64 -19.94 -29.34
C VAL A 10 -20.19 -20.71 -28.10
N TYR A 11 -19.80 -21.98 -28.22
CA TYR A 11 -19.28 -22.77 -27.09
C TYR A 11 -17.95 -22.23 -26.56
N LYS A 12 -17.08 -21.71 -27.42
CA LYS A 12 -15.79 -21.13 -27.03
C LYS A 12 -15.92 -19.78 -26.29
N ARG A 13 -17.09 -19.16 -26.32
CA ARG A 13 -17.38 -17.87 -25.69
C ARG A 13 -18.26 -17.99 -24.44
N GLN A 14 -18.41 -19.20 -23.91
CA GLN A 14 -19.15 -19.41 -22.66
C GLN A 14 -18.27 -19.22 -21.45
N ALA A 15 -18.86 -18.76 -20.38
CA ALA A 15 -18.22 -18.61 -19.07
C ALA A 15 -19.19 -19.05 -17.98
N LYS A 16 -18.70 -19.63 -16.90
CA LYS A 16 -19.52 -20.02 -15.74
C LYS A 16 -20.11 -18.80 -15.04
N ARG A 17 -19.34 -17.73 -14.96
CA ARG A 17 -19.77 -16.47 -14.34
C ARG A 17 -19.00 -15.28 -14.93
N VAL A 18 -19.69 -14.18 -15.09
CA VAL A 18 -19.07 -12.88 -15.42
C VAL A 18 -19.39 -11.91 -14.29
N VAL A 19 -18.39 -11.26 -13.76
CA VAL A 19 -18.52 -10.21 -12.75
C VAL A 19 -18.07 -8.91 -13.37
N ILE A 20 -18.96 -7.95 -13.45
CA ILE A 20 -18.70 -6.62 -14.01
C ILE A 20 -18.73 -5.61 -12.88
N SER A 21 -17.66 -4.84 -12.74
CA SER A 21 -17.56 -3.70 -11.84
C SER A 21 -17.29 -2.43 -12.65
N LYS A 22 -17.24 -1.30 -11.98
CA LYS A 22 -16.94 -0.01 -12.64
C LYS A 22 -15.59 -0.02 -13.37
N GLU A 23 -14.62 -0.75 -12.85
CA GLU A 23 -13.22 -0.71 -13.30
C GLU A 23 -12.77 -2.02 -13.95
N ASN A 24 -13.47 -3.14 -13.70
CA ASN A 24 -13.03 -4.45 -14.14
C ASN A 24 -14.19 -5.32 -14.63
N THR A 25 -13.92 -6.11 -15.65
CA THR A 25 -14.77 -7.23 -16.07
C THR A 25 -13.98 -8.53 -15.90
N VAL A 26 -14.45 -9.38 -15.00
CA VAL A 26 -13.81 -10.67 -14.69
C VAL A 26 -14.68 -11.80 -15.25
N VAL A 27 -14.08 -12.61 -16.10
CA VAL A 27 -14.68 -13.82 -16.65
C VAL A 27 -14.13 -15.03 -15.90
N VAL A 28 -14.99 -15.76 -15.19
CA VAL A 28 -14.62 -16.93 -14.40
C VAL A 28 -14.99 -18.20 -15.14
N ASP A 29 -14.04 -19.13 -15.22
CA ASP A 29 -14.19 -20.41 -15.92
C ASP A 29 -14.72 -20.24 -17.36
N GLY A 30 -13.97 -19.49 -18.17
CA GLY A 30 -14.22 -19.36 -19.60
C GLY A 30 -13.93 -20.66 -20.34
N ALA A 31 -14.63 -20.89 -21.44
CA ALA A 31 -14.50 -22.11 -22.27
C ALA A 31 -13.27 -22.10 -23.21
N GLY A 32 -12.30 -21.22 -23.00
CA GLY A 32 -11.02 -21.18 -23.73
C GLY A 32 -10.12 -22.36 -23.41
N SER A 33 -9.22 -22.72 -24.36
CA SER A 33 -8.27 -23.80 -24.10
C SER A 33 -7.22 -23.40 -23.09
N GLN A 34 -6.79 -24.33 -22.24
CA GLN A 34 -5.73 -24.10 -21.27
C GLN A 34 -4.40 -23.72 -21.95
N GLN A 35 -4.16 -24.22 -23.15
CA GLN A 35 -2.96 -23.89 -23.93
C GLN A 35 -2.95 -22.43 -24.35
N ASP A 36 -4.08 -21.89 -24.81
CA ASP A 36 -4.18 -20.47 -25.18
C ASP A 36 -4.00 -19.55 -23.96
N VAL A 37 -4.54 -19.95 -22.80
CA VAL A 37 -4.35 -19.22 -21.55
C VAL A 37 -2.87 -19.20 -21.14
N THR A 38 -2.20 -20.35 -21.19
CA THR A 38 -0.77 -20.45 -20.87
C THR A 38 0.08 -19.63 -21.82
N ALA A 39 -0.16 -19.72 -23.13
CA ALA A 39 0.53 -18.90 -24.14
C ALA A 39 0.34 -17.39 -23.89
N ARG A 40 -0.88 -16.99 -23.49
CA ARG A 40 -1.14 -15.58 -23.14
C ARG A 40 -0.40 -15.13 -21.86
N VAL A 41 -0.31 -16.00 -20.86
CA VAL A 41 0.48 -15.74 -19.63
C VAL A 41 1.95 -15.54 -19.97
N GLU A 42 2.53 -16.38 -20.81
CA GLU A 42 3.93 -16.24 -21.24
C GLU A 42 4.16 -14.95 -22.03
N GLN A 43 3.25 -14.58 -22.90
CA GLN A 43 3.31 -13.32 -23.63
C GLN A 43 3.30 -12.11 -22.67
N ILE A 44 2.42 -12.10 -21.65
CA ILE A 44 2.34 -11.01 -20.68
C ILE A 44 3.62 -10.97 -19.81
N ARG A 45 4.20 -12.13 -19.47
CA ARG A 45 5.48 -12.16 -18.74
C ARG A 45 6.61 -11.50 -19.54
N ALA A 46 6.68 -11.76 -20.85
CA ALA A 46 7.65 -11.08 -21.71
C ALA A 46 7.40 -9.56 -21.78
N GLU A 47 6.13 -9.14 -21.80
CA GLU A 47 5.77 -7.71 -21.72
C GLU A 47 6.21 -7.07 -20.40
N ILE A 48 6.13 -7.79 -19.25
CA ILE A 48 6.63 -7.30 -17.94
C ILE A 48 8.13 -7.07 -17.97
N GLU A 49 8.90 -8.00 -18.56
CA GLU A 49 10.35 -7.86 -18.68
C GLU A 49 10.77 -6.69 -19.59
N ALA A 50 10.02 -6.44 -20.65
CA ALA A 50 10.27 -5.36 -21.58
C ALA A 50 9.80 -3.98 -21.09
N SER A 51 8.90 -3.91 -20.13
CA SER A 51 8.36 -2.65 -19.62
C SER A 51 9.37 -1.93 -18.73
N THR A 52 9.45 -0.61 -18.88
CA THR A 52 10.26 0.28 -18.02
C THR A 52 9.44 1.00 -16.96
N SER A 53 8.11 0.93 -17.05
CA SER A 53 7.17 1.58 -16.12
C SER A 53 6.79 0.61 -15.00
N ASP A 54 7.04 0.98 -13.75
CA ASP A 54 6.66 0.17 -12.59
C ASP A 54 5.14 0.01 -12.47
N TYR A 55 4.38 1.04 -12.83
CA TYR A 55 2.91 0.97 -12.88
C TYR A 55 2.42 -0.06 -13.89
N ASP A 56 2.99 -0.07 -15.12
CA ASP A 56 2.59 -1.02 -16.14
C ASP A 56 2.98 -2.45 -15.76
N LYS A 57 4.16 -2.64 -15.15
CA LYS A 57 4.58 -3.93 -14.60
C LYS A 57 3.59 -4.47 -13.58
N GLU A 58 3.16 -3.63 -12.65
CA GLU A 58 2.17 -4.01 -11.64
C GLU A 58 0.85 -4.45 -12.27
N LYS A 59 0.33 -3.69 -13.26
CA LYS A 59 -0.91 -4.04 -13.96
C LYS A 59 -0.80 -5.31 -14.78
N LEU A 60 0.34 -5.55 -15.40
CA LEU A 60 0.61 -6.79 -16.13
C LEU A 60 0.73 -7.99 -15.16
N GLN A 61 1.37 -7.83 -14.01
CA GLN A 61 1.45 -8.86 -12.97
C GLN A 61 0.06 -9.23 -12.42
N GLU A 62 -0.82 -8.25 -12.19
CA GLU A 62 -2.21 -8.51 -11.82
C GLU A 62 -2.94 -9.36 -12.88
N ARG A 63 -2.70 -9.09 -14.16
CA ARG A 63 -3.29 -9.87 -15.26
C ARG A 63 -2.79 -11.31 -15.26
N VAL A 64 -1.48 -11.52 -15.09
CA VAL A 64 -0.89 -12.87 -14.98
C VAL A 64 -1.51 -13.62 -13.81
N ALA A 65 -1.62 -13.01 -12.64
CA ALA A 65 -2.19 -13.63 -11.44
C ALA A 65 -3.64 -14.07 -11.68
N LYS A 66 -4.46 -13.22 -12.31
CA LYS A 66 -5.87 -13.56 -12.64
C LYS A 66 -6.00 -14.69 -13.68
N LEU A 67 -5.07 -14.78 -14.63
CA LEU A 67 -5.09 -15.81 -15.66
C LEU A 67 -4.53 -17.15 -15.17
N ALA A 68 -3.46 -17.14 -14.39
CA ALA A 68 -2.74 -18.34 -13.96
C ALA A 68 -3.25 -18.92 -12.62
N GLY A 69 -3.67 -18.06 -11.68
CA GLY A 69 -4.00 -18.45 -10.31
C GLY A 69 -5.50 -18.41 -9.98
N GLY A 70 -6.32 -17.89 -10.87
CA GLY A 70 -7.74 -17.67 -10.60
C GLY A 70 -8.00 -16.37 -9.79
N VAL A 71 -9.23 -16.22 -9.31
CA VAL A 71 -9.67 -15.03 -8.56
C VAL A 71 -10.14 -15.45 -7.17
N ALA A 72 -9.43 -14.99 -6.13
CA ALA A 72 -9.89 -15.09 -4.76
C ALA A 72 -10.79 -13.89 -4.44
N VAL A 73 -11.89 -14.13 -3.74
CA VAL A 73 -12.83 -13.09 -3.30
C VAL A 73 -12.87 -13.06 -1.79
N ILE A 74 -12.38 -11.97 -1.20
CA ILE A 74 -12.47 -11.72 0.23
C ILE A 74 -13.73 -10.88 0.47
N LYS A 75 -14.72 -11.46 1.17
CA LYS A 75 -15.95 -10.75 1.52
C LYS A 75 -15.76 -10.03 2.84
N VAL A 76 -15.83 -8.71 2.81
CA VAL A 76 -15.75 -7.86 4.00
C VAL A 76 -17.15 -7.43 4.40
N GLY A 77 -17.46 -7.48 5.69
CA GLY A 77 -18.72 -7.03 6.27
C GLY A 77 -18.51 -6.34 7.61
N ALA A 78 -19.41 -5.43 7.96
CA ALA A 78 -19.41 -4.71 9.24
C ALA A 78 -20.82 -4.26 9.62
N GLY A 79 -20.98 -3.73 10.82
CA GLY A 79 -22.25 -3.22 11.33
C GLY A 79 -22.65 -1.86 10.74
N SER A 80 -21.70 -1.09 10.19
CA SER A 80 -21.93 0.18 9.54
C SER A 80 -21.13 0.32 8.24
N GLU A 81 -21.54 1.23 7.36
CA GLU A 81 -20.85 1.50 6.10
C GLU A 81 -19.43 2.05 6.34
N VAL A 82 -19.27 2.93 7.32
CA VAL A 82 -17.96 3.50 7.69
C VAL A 82 -17.01 2.40 8.15
N GLU A 83 -17.44 1.53 9.06
CA GLU A 83 -16.64 0.40 9.54
C GLU A 83 -16.32 -0.60 8.42
N MET A 84 -17.26 -0.83 7.50
CA MET A 84 -17.03 -1.70 6.35
C MET A 84 -15.96 -1.13 5.42
N LYS A 85 -15.98 0.18 5.18
CA LYS A 85 -14.97 0.85 4.38
C LYS A 85 -13.58 0.76 5.04
N GLU A 86 -13.49 1.04 6.33
CA GLU A 86 -12.25 0.92 7.11
C GLU A 86 -11.66 -0.51 7.04
N LYS A 87 -12.50 -1.54 7.22
CA LYS A 87 -12.07 -2.93 7.09
C LYS A 87 -11.61 -3.27 5.68
N LYS A 88 -12.32 -2.76 4.67
CA LYS A 88 -11.93 -2.96 3.27
C LYS A 88 -10.57 -2.33 2.99
N ASP A 89 -10.37 -1.07 3.37
CA ASP A 89 -9.11 -0.35 3.17
C ASP A 89 -7.94 -1.08 3.87
N ARG A 90 -8.16 -1.61 5.08
CA ARG A 90 -7.17 -2.43 5.80
C ARG A 90 -6.81 -3.74 5.08
N VAL A 91 -7.79 -4.38 4.45
CA VAL A 91 -7.54 -5.60 3.63
C VAL A 91 -6.78 -5.24 2.35
N ASP A 92 -7.12 -4.13 1.71
CA ASP A 92 -6.42 -3.65 0.52
C ASP A 92 -4.95 -3.30 0.86
N ASP A 93 -4.70 -2.62 1.98
CA ASP A 93 -3.34 -2.33 2.47
C ASP A 93 -2.54 -3.62 2.74
N ALA A 94 -3.15 -4.60 3.39
CA ALA A 94 -2.51 -5.89 3.63
C ALA A 94 -2.18 -6.63 2.34
N LEU A 95 -3.02 -6.52 1.31
CA LEU A 95 -2.77 -7.08 -0.01
C LEU A 95 -1.57 -6.42 -0.69
N HIS A 96 -1.50 -5.08 -0.67
CA HIS A 96 -0.37 -4.34 -1.23
C HIS A 96 0.94 -4.65 -0.49
N ALA A 97 0.92 -4.69 0.84
CA ALA A 97 2.07 -5.06 1.65
C ALA A 97 2.55 -6.49 1.34
N THR A 98 1.62 -7.45 1.19
CA THR A 98 1.95 -8.84 0.84
C THR A 98 2.59 -8.94 -0.54
N ARG A 99 2.09 -8.22 -1.54
CA ARG A 99 2.68 -8.18 -2.88
C ARG A 99 4.10 -7.61 -2.84
N ALA A 100 4.29 -6.48 -2.17
CA ALA A 100 5.61 -5.87 -2.01
C ALA A 100 6.60 -6.82 -1.31
N ALA A 101 6.13 -7.58 -0.31
CA ALA A 101 6.92 -8.58 0.39
C ALA A 101 7.31 -9.77 -0.51
N VAL A 102 6.44 -10.19 -1.40
CA VAL A 102 6.75 -11.25 -2.39
C VAL A 102 7.82 -10.80 -3.39
N GLU A 103 7.82 -9.51 -3.75
CA GLU A 103 8.75 -8.96 -4.75
C GLU A 103 10.17 -8.76 -4.21
N GLU A 104 10.34 -8.17 -3.03
CA GLU A 104 11.65 -7.80 -2.48
C GLU A 104 11.94 -8.41 -1.09
N GLY A 105 11.05 -9.27 -0.59
CA GLY A 105 11.20 -9.87 0.73
C GLY A 105 10.74 -8.97 1.87
N VAL A 106 11.05 -9.43 3.08
CA VAL A 106 10.67 -8.75 4.33
C VAL A 106 11.90 -8.41 5.16
N VAL A 107 11.76 -7.38 5.98
CA VAL A 107 12.78 -6.94 6.95
C VAL A 107 12.13 -6.81 8.34
N ALA A 108 12.94 -6.65 9.37
CA ALA A 108 12.45 -6.37 10.72
C ALA A 108 11.62 -5.07 10.70
N GLY A 109 10.38 -5.16 11.16
CA GLY A 109 9.41 -4.06 11.16
C GLY A 109 9.62 -3.08 12.31
N GLY A 110 8.66 -2.19 12.48
CA GLY A 110 8.71 -1.20 13.56
C GLY A 110 9.79 -0.13 13.42
N GLY A 111 10.29 0.11 12.19
CA GLY A 111 11.37 1.05 11.91
C GLY A 111 12.77 0.52 12.21
N VAL A 112 12.91 -0.74 12.63
CA VAL A 112 14.20 -1.36 13.02
C VAL A 112 15.13 -1.47 11.81
N ALA A 113 14.63 -1.83 10.64
CA ALA A 113 15.44 -2.01 9.43
C ALA A 113 16.25 -0.76 9.08
N LEU A 114 15.66 0.44 9.17
CA LEU A 114 16.35 1.70 8.93
C LEU A 114 17.42 1.98 10.00
N VAL A 115 17.13 1.70 11.27
CA VAL A 115 18.11 1.85 12.36
C VAL A 115 19.31 0.92 12.17
N ARG A 116 19.08 -0.33 11.72
CA ARG A 116 20.18 -1.27 11.41
C ARG A 116 20.99 -0.83 10.19
N ALA A 117 20.34 -0.28 9.18
CA ALA A 117 21.04 0.26 8.02
C ALA A 117 22.03 1.37 8.39
N LEU A 118 21.73 2.19 9.43
CA LEU A 118 22.63 3.23 9.90
C LEU A 118 24.01 2.70 10.30
N THR A 119 24.09 1.51 10.89
CA THR A 119 25.36 0.95 11.37
C THR A 119 26.31 0.52 10.24
N GLY A 120 25.78 0.33 9.03
CA GLY A 120 26.56 -0.05 7.84
C GLY A 120 26.93 1.11 6.92
N ILE A 121 26.49 2.33 7.23
CA ILE A 121 26.74 3.50 6.37
C ILE A 121 27.99 4.23 6.87
N THR A 122 29.04 4.22 6.04
CA THR A 122 30.34 4.89 6.29
C THR A 122 30.63 5.93 5.22
N VAL A 123 29.62 6.67 4.77
CA VAL A 123 29.78 7.69 3.74
C VAL A 123 30.33 8.97 4.36
N GLU A 124 31.41 9.49 3.76
CA GLU A 124 32.00 10.78 4.11
C GLU A 124 31.85 11.74 2.92
N GLY A 125 31.55 12.99 3.22
CA GLY A 125 31.46 14.05 2.22
C GLY A 125 32.82 14.70 1.96
N ASP A 126 32.98 15.35 0.82
CA ASP A 126 34.19 16.07 0.42
C ASP A 126 34.44 17.37 1.24
N ASN A 127 33.44 17.83 1.97
CA ASN A 127 33.47 19.06 2.77
C ASN A 127 32.50 18.97 3.95
N GLU A 128 32.58 19.98 4.84
CA GLU A 128 31.79 20.03 6.07
C GLU A 128 30.28 20.11 5.82
N ASP A 129 29.85 20.88 4.82
CA ASP A 129 28.43 21.02 4.45
C ASP A 129 27.82 19.69 3.99
N GLN A 130 28.57 18.93 3.20
CA GLN A 130 28.14 17.59 2.79
C GLN A 130 28.04 16.64 3.99
N ASN A 131 28.99 16.71 4.94
CA ASN A 131 28.95 15.91 6.15
C ASN A 131 27.75 16.26 7.03
N VAL A 132 27.37 17.54 7.12
CA VAL A 132 26.15 17.97 7.80
C VAL A 132 24.90 17.40 7.10
N GLY A 133 24.85 17.42 5.77
CA GLY A 133 23.76 16.84 4.99
C GLY A 133 23.64 15.32 5.20
N ILE A 134 24.77 14.62 5.22
CA ILE A 134 24.80 13.16 5.51
C ILE A 134 24.27 12.90 6.93
N ALA A 135 24.75 13.63 7.92
CA ALA A 135 24.30 13.50 9.31
C ALA A 135 22.80 13.76 9.46
N LEU A 136 22.26 14.74 8.74
CA LEU A 136 20.84 15.04 8.69
C LEU A 136 20.03 13.87 8.11
N ALA A 137 20.47 13.31 6.99
CA ALA A 137 19.81 12.17 6.35
C ALA A 137 19.83 10.93 7.26
N LEU A 138 20.97 10.62 7.88
CA LEU A 138 21.09 9.53 8.84
C LEU A 138 20.14 9.70 10.04
N ARG A 139 20.06 10.91 10.59
CA ARG A 139 19.13 11.20 11.68
C ARG A 139 17.66 11.07 11.26
N ALA A 140 17.32 11.44 10.03
CA ALA A 140 15.97 11.28 9.50
C ALA A 140 15.54 9.82 9.42
N MET A 141 16.46 8.87 9.22
CA MET A 141 16.15 7.43 9.22
C MET A 141 15.68 6.90 10.58
N GLU A 142 15.90 7.62 11.67
CA GLU A 142 15.34 7.30 12.98
C GLU A 142 13.89 7.76 13.16
N ALA A 143 13.39 8.64 12.29
CA ALA A 143 12.06 9.24 12.46
C ALA A 143 10.92 8.19 12.51
N PRO A 144 10.89 7.13 11.70
CA PRO A 144 9.82 6.14 11.74
C PRO A 144 9.70 5.42 13.10
N ILE A 145 10.81 4.94 13.66
CA ILE A 145 10.77 4.27 14.97
C ILE A 145 10.44 5.24 16.11
N ARG A 146 10.91 6.49 16.03
CA ARG A 146 10.55 7.54 17.00
C ARG A 146 9.06 7.84 16.98
N GLN A 147 8.47 7.92 15.78
CA GLN A 147 7.04 8.17 15.64
C GLN A 147 6.20 6.99 16.14
N ILE A 148 6.60 5.76 15.82
CA ILE A 148 5.93 4.55 16.31
C ILE A 148 5.96 4.48 17.83
N ALA A 149 7.13 4.74 18.44
CA ALA A 149 7.28 4.77 19.90
C ALA A 149 6.41 5.87 20.53
N GLY A 150 6.44 7.08 19.98
CA GLY A 150 5.61 8.20 20.44
C GLY A 150 4.11 7.92 20.36
N ASN A 151 3.64 7.30 19.28
CA ASN A 151 2.24 6.88 19.12
C ASN A 151 1.81 5.84 20.18
N ALA A 152 2.76 5.02 20.64
CA ALA A 152 2.55 4.06 21.73
C ALA A 152 2.70 4.66 23.13
N GLY A 153 2.97 5.97 23.24
CA GLY A 153 3.20 6.65 24.51
C GLY A 153 4.59 6.42 25.11
N ALA A 154 5.54 5.85 24.35
CA ALA A 154 6.91 5.62 24.76
C ALA A 154 7.82 6.78 24.33
N GLU A 155 8.92 7.03 25.09
CA GLU A 155 9.90 8.03 24.72
C GLU A 155 10.78 7.54 23.56
N GLY A 156 10.61 8.16 22.38
CA GLY A 156 11.25 7.73 21.14
C GLY A 156 12.78 7.71 21.19
N SER A 157 13.42 8.63 21.91
CA SER A 157 14.88 8.65 22.09
C SER A 157 15.38 7.44 22.86
N VAL A 158 14.71 7.07 23.94
CA VAL A 158 15.05 5.89 24.74
C VAL A 158 14.90 4.60 23.94
N VAL A 159 13.81 4.52 23.15
CA VAL A 159 13.58 3.36 22.28
C VAL A 159 14.65 3.22 21.22
N VAL A 160 14.99 4.31 20.54
CA VAL A 160 16.06 4.32 19.52
C VAL A 160 17.40 3.89 20.11
N ASP A 161 17.79 4.44 21.26
CA ASP A 161 19.07 4.12 21.91
C ASP A 161 19.15 2.64 22.29
N LYS A 162 18.08 2.08 22.85
CA LYS A 162 18.00 0.63 23.15
C LYS A 162 18.07 -0.24 21.89
N VAL A 163 17.35 0.15 20.84
CA VAL A 163 17.36 -0.59 19.59
C VAL A 163 18.74 -0.51 18.93
N LYS A 164 19.41 0.64 18.93
CA LYS A 164 20.78 0.78 18.42
C LYS A 164 21.79 -0.08 19.18
N ALA A 165 21.65 -0.21 20.50
CA ALA A 165 22.51 -1.04 21.33
C ALA A 165 22.29 -2.55 21.09
N GLY A 166 21.16 -2.96 20.52
CA GLY A 166 20.86 -4.33 20.17
C GLY A 166 21.40 -4.70 18.79
N GLU A 167 21.35 -6.00 18.44
CA GLU A 167 21.82 -6.56 17.17
C GLU A 167 20.70 -7.23 16.39
N GLY A 168 20.96 -7.49 15.10
CA GLY A 168 20.02 -8.23 14.24
C GLY A 168 18.64 -7.63 14.17
N SER A 169 17.61 -8.44 14.41
CA SER A 169 16.20 -8.04 14.36
C SER A 169 15.65 -7.49 15.70
N PHE A 170 16.53 -7.24 16.68
CA PHE A 170 16.10 -6.72 17.98
C PHE A 170 15.45 -5.34 17.84
N GLY A 171 14.24 -5.19 18.37
CA GLY A 171 13.43 -3.99 18.23
C GLY A 171 12.45 -3.79 19.40
N PHE A 172 11.50 -2.87 19.19
CA PHE A 172 10.48 -2.49 20.16
C PHE A 172 9.08 -2.82 19.60
N ASN A 173 8.35 -3.67 20.30
CA ASN A 173 6.94 -3.95 20.04
C ASN A 173 6.07 -2.86 20.66
N ALA A 174 5.60 -1.93 19.85
CA ALA A 174 4.78 -0.80 20.29
C ALA A 174 3.40 -1.21 20.84
N SER A 175 2.91 -2.42 20.52
CA SER A 175 1.64 -2.92 21.01
C SER A 175 1.71 -3.42 22.46
N THR A 176 2.84 -4.06 22.84
CA THR A 176 3.01 -4.66 24.18
C THR A 176 3.99 -3.87 25.08
N GLY A 177 4.80 -2.99 24.50
CA GLY A 177 5.87 -2.30 25.20
C GLY A 177 7.15 -3.14 25.41
N GLU A 178 7.21 -4.33 24.84
CA GLU A 178 8.30 -5.29 25.02
C GLU A 178 9.40 -5.10 23.96
N TYR A 179 10.62 -5.49 24.31
CA TYR A 179 11.75 -5.54 23.41
C TYR A 179 12.11 -6.99 23.08
N GLY A 180 12.41 -7.28 21.83
CA GLY A 180 12.79 -8.62 21.39
C GLY A 180 13.05 -8.70 19.89
N ASP A 181 13.19 -9.90 19.38
CA ASP A 181 13.36 -10.14 17.95
C ASP A 181 12.04 -9.88 17.20
N MET A 182 12.05 -8.87 16.32
CA MET A 182 10.87 -8.43 15.59
C MET A 182 10.38 -9.50 14.60
N ILE A 183 11.29 -10.30 14.05
CA ILE A 183 10.92 -11.36 13.11
C ILE A 183 10.23 -12.50 13.85
N GLU A 184 10.76 -12.91 15.00
CA GLU A 184 10.13 -13.94 15.84
C GLU A 184 8.76 -13.48 16.39
N MET A 185 8.62 -12.20 16.69
CA MET A 185 7.34 -11.59 17.10
C MET A 185 6.34 -11.42 15.94
N GLY A 186 6.73 -11.71 14.70
CA GLY A 186 5.89 -11.53 13.51
C GLY A 186 5.69 -10.06 13.11
N ILE A 187 6.55 -9.16 13.55
CA ILE A 187 6.53 -7.73 13.22
C ILE A 187 7.47 -7.49 12.06
N LEU A 188 6.91 -7.48 10.86
CA LEU A 188 7.63 -7.45 9.60
C LEU A 188 7.20 -6.27 8.75
N ASP A 189 8.14 -5.67 8.02
CA ASP A 189 7.86 -4.67 6.98
C ASP A 189 8.32 -5.21 5.61
N PRO A 190 7.59 -4.93 4.52
CA PRO A 190 8.09 -5.22 3.18
C PRO A 190 9.32 -4.36 2.86
N ALA A 191 10.40 -4.99 2.41
CA ALA A 191 11.65 -4.28 2.08
C ALA A 191 11.43 -3.20 1.01
N LYS A 192 10.62 -3.49 0.00
CA LYS A 192 10.24 -2.55 -1.06
C LYS A 192 9.59 -1.28 -0.52
N VAL A 193 8.67 -1.40 0.45
CA VAL A 193 7.96 -0.26 1.03
C VAL A 193 8.93 0.63 1.80
N THR A 194 9.76 0.03 2.66
CA THR A 194 10.76 0.76 3.46
C THR A 194 11.76 1.51 2.56
N ARG A 195 12.29 0.82 1.54
CA ARG A 195 13.22 1.41 0.56
C ARG A 195 12.59 2.54 -0.25
N SER A 196 11.40 2.31 -0.82
CA SER A 196 10.73 3.29 -1.67
C SER A 196 10.32 4.53 -0.88
N SER A 197 9.88 4.36 0.37
CA SER A 197 9.53 5.47 1.25
C SER A 197 10.75 6.36 1.55
N LEU A 198 11.91 5.75 1.82
CA LEU A 198 13.14 6.49 2.05
C LEU A 198 13.61 7.24 0.79
N GLN A 199 13.54 6.59 -0.38
CA GLN A 199 13.90 7.21 -1.65
C GLN A 199 12.98 8.39 -2.00
N ALA A 200 11.67 8.23 -1.83
CA ALA A 200 10.70 9.29 -2.07
C ALA A 200 10.90 10.47 -1.11
N ALA A 201 11.10 10.19 0.17
CA ALA A 201 11.39 11.22 1.17
C ALA A 201 12.66 12.02 0.83
N ALA A 202 13.75 11.32 0.48
CA ALA A 202 15.01 11.96 0.08
C ALA A 202 14.84 12.80 -1.19
N SER A 203 14.10 12.29 -2.19
CA SER A 203 13.85 13.02 -3.43
C SER A 203 13.07 14.32 -3.19
N VAL A 204 11.97 14.25 -2.42
CA VAL A 204 11.15 15.42 -2.12
C VAL A 204 11.92 16.43 -1.25
N ALA A 205 12.60 15.95 -0.20
CA ALA A 205 13.40 16.81 0.65
C ALA A 205 14.53 17.50 -0.13
N GLY A 206 15.22 16.76 -1.00
CA GLY A 206 16.26 17.31 -1.87
C GLY A 206 15.75 18.42 -2.79
N LEU A 207 14.57 18.26 -3.37
CA LEU A 207 13.92 19.30 -4.17
C LEU A 207 13.55 20.51 -3.29
N MET A 208 12.99 20.29 -2.10
CA MET A 208 12.58 21.39 -1.21
C MET A 208 13.75 22.26 -0.75
N ILE A 209 14.89 21.66 -0.37
CA ILE A 209 16.06 22.43 0.10
C ILE A 209 16.79 23.16 -1.02
N THR A 210 16.55 22.83 -2.29
CA THR A 210 17.15 23.51 -3.44
C THR A 210 16.28 24.64 -3.98
N THR A 211 15.09 24.88 -3.42
CA THR A 211 14.17 25.94 -3.84
C THR A 211 14.17 27.10 -2.82
N GLU A 212 14.03 28.32 -3.31
CA GLU A 212 13.94 29.52 -2.45
C GLU A 212 12.50 29.81 -2.01
N ALA A 213 11.51 29.27 -2.73
CA ALA A 213 10.09 29.49 -2.43
C ALA A 213 9.26 28.27 -2.79
N MET A 214 8.23 28.02 -2.02
CA MET A 214 7.21 27.01 -2.29
C MET A 214 5.87 27.70 -2.51
N VAL A 215 5.18 27.36 -3.57
CA VAL A 215 3.83 27.84 -3.88
C VAL A 215 2.84 26.72 -3.56
N ALA A 216 1.93 26.99 -2.65
CA ALA A 216 0.88 26.05 -2.27
C ALA A 216 -0.49 26.72 -2.34
N GLU A 217 -1.54 25.94 -2.55
CA GLU A 217 -2.91 26.43 -2.47
C GLU A 217 -3.25 26.77 -1.00
N LEU A 218 -3.97 27.87 -0.83
CA LEU A 218 -4.51 28.22 0.49
C LEU A 218 -5.60 27.20 0.86
N PRO A 219 -5.67 26.79 2.15
CA PRO A 219 -6.79 25.98 2.61
C PRO A 219 -8.12 26.66 2.26
N GLN A 220 -8.96 25.98 1.51
CA GLN A 220 -10.32 26.46 1.27
C GLN A 220 -11.15 26.04 2.48
N ASP A 221 -11.91 27.02 3.03
CA ASP A 221 -12.94 26.71 4.02
C ASP A 221 -13.90 25.69 3.39
N ALA A 222 -14.11 24.56 4.05
CA ALA A 222 -15.09 23.60 3.59
C ALA A 222 -16.43 24.31 3.44
N PRO A 223 -17.13 24.19 2.31
CA PRO A 223 -18.45 24.80 2.17
C PRO A 223 -19.31 24.32 3.34
N ALA A 224 -19.88 25.28 4.08
CA ALA A 224 -20.77 24.98 5.19
C ALA A 224 -21.82 23.99 4.71
N ALA A 225 -21.92 22.84 5.41
CA ALA A 225 -22.93 21.85 5.09
C ALA A 225 -24.29 22.57 4.98
N PRO A 226 -25.09 22.32 3.94
CA PRO A 226 -26.37 22.99 3.82
C PRO A 226 -27.18 22.74 5.08
N ASP A 227 -27.58 23.84 5.72
CA ASP A 227 -28.39 23.83 6.92
C ASP A 227 -29.76 23.18 6.57
N MET A 228 -29.92 21.92 6.90
CA MET A 228 -31.16 21.14 6.78
C MET A 228 -32.15 21.49 7.92
N GLY A 229 -32.05 22.67 8.48
CA GLY A 229 -32.93 23.21 9.51
C GLY A 229 -34.07 24.06 8.97
N GLY A 230 -35.01 23.47 8.24
CA GLY A 230 -36.11 24.27 7.73
C GLY A 230 -37.32 23.50 7.18
N MET A 231 -37.70 22.37 7.79
CA MET A 231 -38.96 21.72 7.41
C MET A 231 -39.67 21.11 8.62
N GLY A 232 -39.94 21.97 9.58
CA GLY A 232 -40.74 21.67 10.76
C GLY A 232 -41.78 22.76 11.00
N GLY A 233 -42.80 22.83 10.18
CA GLY A 233 -43.83 23.83 10.38
C GLY A 233 -45.03 23.72 9.45
N MET A 234 -45.76 22.60 9.53
CA MET A 234 -47.17 22.59 9.04
C MET A 234 -47.95 21.47 9.70
N GLY A 235 -48.38 21.76 10.91
CA GLY A 235 -49.27 20.93 11.69
C GLY A 235 -50.18 21.80 12.54
N GLY A 236 -51.23 22.28 11.98
CA GLY A 236 -52.20 23.07 12.72
C GLY A 236 -53.40 23.43 11.92
N MET A 237 -54.34 22.49 11.73
CA MET A 237 -55.73 22.84 11.51
C MET A 237 -56.60 21.59 11.68
N GLY A 238 -57.24 21.50 12.78
CA GLY A 238 -58.24 20.50 13.08
C GLY A 238 -59.06 20.97 14.24
N GLY A 239 -60.08 21.68 14.00
CA GLY A 239 -61.09 21.99 14.96
C GLY A 239 -62.45 22.04 14.28
N MET A 240 -63.40 21.46 14.96
CA MET A 240 -64.84 21.57 14.82
C MET A 240 -65.56 20.42 14.10
N MET A 241 -66.20 19.68 14.85
CA MET A 241 -67.53 19.24 15.16
C MET A 241 -67.57 17.80 15.57
#